data_1dedd1ea0efbdc31007f36302d27024d
#
_entry.id   1dedd1ea0efbdc31007f36302d27024d
#
_cell.length_a   1.000
_cell.length_b   1.000
_cell.length_c   1.000
_cell.angle_alpha   90.00
_cell.angle_beta   90.00
_cell.angle_gamma   90.00
#
_symmetry.space_group_name_H-M   'P 1'
#
loop_
_entity.id
_entity.type
_entity.pdbx_description
1 polymer ?
#
loop_
_entity_poly.entity_id
_entity_poly.type
_entity_poly.pdbx_seq_one_letter_code
_entity_poly.pdbx_strand_id
1 'polypeptide(L)'
;MSAHGDAAEDSMFVRTYALTRGRTRPRHLMALDTVLDTGPGRPGPGQAAECEEILALCREHRRSVTELAGRLSRPVTAVKILVSDLLDAHALVVSFTDAYDSCGTEPDERPTIHLLAALSAGLKRKWPNATNYPQAR
;
A
#
# COMPACT_ATOMS: atom_id res chain seq x y z
N MET A 1 -10.72 37.43 -16.27
CA MET A 1 -9.93 36.78 -17.33
C MET A 1 -8.81 35.98 -16.65
N SER A 2 -9.05 34.73 -16.42
CA SER A 2 -8.13 33.85 -15.67
C SER A 2 -7.47 32.86 -16.63
N ALA A 3 -6.46 33.31 -17.33
CA ALA A 3 -5.65 32.45 -18.20
C ALA A 3 -4.43 31.83 -17.47
N HIS A 4 -4.40 31.90 -16.13
CA HIS A 4 -3.26 31.43 -15.32
C HIS A 4 -3.45 30.04 -14.71
N GLY A 5 -4.60 29.41 -14.87
CA GLY A 5 -4.87 28.08 -14.36
C GLY A 5 -4.33 26.96 -15.26
N ASP A 6 -4.39 27.13 -16.56
CA ASP A 6 -4.07 26.08 -17.54
C ASP A 6 -2.59 25.72 -17.60
N ALA A 7 -1.71 26.71 -17.52
CA ALA A 7 -0.26 26.47 -17.65
C ALA A 7 0.35 25.72 -16.47
N ALA A 8 -0.21 25.86 -15.27
CA ALA A 8 0.26 25.14 -14.08
C ALA A 8 -0.23 23.69 -14.09
N GLU A 9 -1.46 23.45 -14.53
CA GLU A 9 -2.00 22.10 -14.68
C GLU A 9 -1.30 21.34 -15.80
N ASP A 10 -1.10 21.96 -16.96
CA ASP A 10 -0.35 21.37 -18.07
C ASP A 10 1.10 21.03 -17.67
N SER A 11 1.76 21.88 -16.88
CA SER A 11 3.11 21.60 -16.41
C SER A 11 3.14 20.44 -15.41
N MET A 12 2.09 20.27 -14.61
CA MET A 12 1.97 19.10 -13.72
C MET A 12 1.76 17.80 -14.50
N PHE A 13 0.95 17.82 -15.55
CA PHE A 13 0.75 16.67 -16.43
C PHE A 13 2.03 16.27 -17.15
N VAL A 14 2.74 17.23 -17.73
CA VAL A 14 4.02 16.99 -18.41
C VAL A 14 5.06 16.41 -17.45
N ARG A 15 5.16 16.94 -16.22
CA ARG A 15 6.05 16.39 -15.20
C ARG A 15 5.67 14.98 -14.79
N THR A 16 4.39 14.71 -14.62
CA THR A 16 3.90 13.37 -14.28
C THR A 16 4.22 12.38 -15.38
N TYR A 17 4.02 12.76 -16.64
CA TYR A 17 4.35 11.93 -17.79
C TYR A 17 5.85 11.61 -17.87
N ALA A 18 6.71 12.62 -17.67
CA ALA A 18 8.16 12.44 -17.61
C ALA A 18 8.58 11.52 -16.43
N LEU A 19 7.96 11.71 -15.30
CA LEU A 19 8.21 10.93 -14.08
C LEU A 19 7.94 9.44 -14.26
N THR A 20 6.84 9.12 -14.92
CA THR A 20 6.42 7.74 -15.19
C THR A 20 6.99 7.16 -16.47
N ARG A 21 7.80 7.95 -17.20
CA ARG A 21 8.32 7.58 -18.53
C ARG A 21 7.23 7.19 -19.52
N GLY A 22 6.13 7.92 -19.50
CA GLY A 22 4.97 7.67 -20.36
C GLY A 22 4.11 6.47 -19.95
N ARG A 23 4.40 5.83 -18.85
CA ARG A 23 3.58 4.72 -18.35
C ARG A 23 2.33 5.24 -17.68
N THR A 24 1.21 4.65 -18.03
CA THR A 24 -0.11 5.01 -17.49
C THR A 24 -0.65 3.98 -16.51
N ARG A 25 -0.04 2.81 -16.46
CA ARG A 25 -0.47 1.70 -15.59
C ARG A 25 0.66 1.18 -14.73
N PRO A 26 0.42 0.94 -13.44
CA PRO A 26 1.38 0.29 -12.58
C PRO A 26 1.52 -1.20 -12.96
N ARG A 27 2.69 -1.77 -12.75
CA ARG A 27 2.93 -3.21 -12.97
C ARG A 27 2.29 -4.07 -11.88
N HIS A 28 2.29 -3.56 -10.66
CA HIS A 28 1.69 -4.22 -9.51
C HIS A 28 0.33 -3.64 -9.21
N LEU A 29 -0.67 -4.52 -9.08
CA LEU A 29 -1.97 -4.12 -8.58
C LEU A 29 -1.86 -3.87 -7.07
N MET A 30 -2.18 -2.68 -6.66
CA MET A 30 -2.17 -2.29 -5.25
C MET A 30 -3.36 -1.41 -4.91
N ALA A 31 -3.91 -1.62 -3.74
CA ALA A 31 -4.98 -0.78 -3.22
C ALA A 31 -4.43 0.57 -2.73
N LEU A 32 -5.32 1.51 -2.47
CA LEU A 32 -4.95 2.83 -1.95
C LEU A 32 -4.40 2.76 -0.53
N ASP A 33 -4.89 1.83 0.24
CA ASP A 33 -4.53 1.55 1.63
C ASP A 33 -3.38 0.54 1.78
N THR A 34 -2.84 0.04 0.66
CA THR A 34 -1.66 -0.84 0.71
C THR A 34 -0.52 -0.13 1.44
N VAL A 35 -0.05 -0.74 2.51
CA VAL A 35 1.04 -0.22 3.35
C VAL A 35 2.37 -0.74 2.83
N LEU A 36 3.33 0.15 2.73
CA LEU A 36 4.65 -0.10 2.20
C LEU A 36 5.72 0.09 3.28
N ASP A 37 6.72 -0.75 3.24
CA ASP A 37 7.89 -0.69 4.09
C ASP A 37 9.15 -0.75 3.23
N THR A 38 10.28 -0.36 3.79
CA THR A 38 11.57 -0.42 3.08
C THR A 38 12.07 -1.85 2.97
N GLY A 39 12.51 -2.23 1.78
CA GLY A 39 13.15 -3.52 1.51
C GLY A 39 14.68 -3.42 1.49
N PRO A 40 15.35 -4.57 1.33
CA PRO A 40 16.81 -4.64 1.28
C PRO A 40 17.40 -4.15 -0.05
N GLY A 41 16.58 -4.01 -1.09
CA GLY A 41 17.02 -3.59 -2.41
C GLY A 41 17.34 -2.10 -2.50
N ARG A 42 17.90 -1.71 -3.63
CA ARG A 42 18.21 -0.30 -3.93
C ARG A 42 17.54 0.11 -5.22
N PRO A 43 17.10 1.38 -5.32
CA PRO A 43 16.56 1.88 -6.57
C PRO A 43 17.60 1.78 -7.68
N GLY A 44 17.14 1.41 -8.87
CA GLY A 44 18.00 1.31 -10.03
C GLY A 44 18.57 2.67 -10.50
N PRO A 45 19.63 2.67 -11.29
CA PRO A 45 20.20 3.90 -11.84
C PRO A 45 19.17 4.59 -12.75
N GLY A 46 19.09 5.91 -12.65
CA GLY A 46 18.19 6.73 -13.47
C GLY A 46 16.72 6.73 -13.03
N GLN A 47 16.43 6.31 -11.82
CA GLN A 47 15.11 6.49 -11.23
C GLN A 47 14.87 7.96 -10.84
N ALA A 48 13.60 8.35 -10.82
CA ALA A 48 13.22 9.72 -10.49
C ALA A 48 13.59 10.09 -9.04
N ALA A 49 13.84 11.36 -8.79
CA ALA A 49 14.12 11.88 -7.45
C ALA A 49 13.00 11.56 -6.46
N GLU A 50 11.76 11.48 -6.93
CA GLU A 50 10.60 11.11 -6.15
C GLU A 50 10.67 9.69 -5.58
N CYS A 51 11.40 8.79 -6.22
CA CYS A 51 11.66 7.46 -5.68
C CYS A 51 12.50 7.52 -4.40
N GLU A 52 13.49 8.40 -4.35
CA GLU A 52 14.29 8.66 -3.15
C GLU A 52 13.44 9.25 -2.02
N GLU A 53 12.53 10.17 -2.36
CA GLU A 53 11.61 10.76 -1.38
C GLU A 53 10.64 9.70 -0.81
N ILE A 54 10.11 8.82 -1.66
CA ILE A 54 9.27 7.69 -1.21
C ILE A 54 10.04 6.81 -0.23
N LEU A 55 11.27 6.45 -0.56
CA LEU A 55 12.11 5.63 0.32
C LEU A 55 12.42 6.32 1.63
N ALA A 56 12.72 7.62 1.61
CA ALA A 56 12.96 8.40 2.82
C ALA A 56 11.74 8.41 3.73
N LEU A 57 10.54 8.64 3.18
CA LEU A 57 9.30 8.62 3.93
C LEU A 57 8.99 7.23 4.52
N CYS A 58 9.23 6.16 3.77
CA CYS A 58 9.01 4.81 4.24
C CYS A 58 10.03 4.36 5.29
N ARG A 59 11.26 4.92 5.28
CA ARG A 59 12.27 4.67 6.33
C ARG A 59 11.86 5.24 7.68
N GLU A 60 11.18 6.38 7.67
CA GLU A 60 10.68 6.98 8.90
C GLU A 60 9.55 6.16 9.49
N HIS A 61 8.56 5.86 8.68
CA HIS A 61 7.37 5.09 9.06
C HIS A 61 6.79 4.37 7.85
N ARG A 62 6.19 3.24 8.08
CA ARG A 62 5.36 2.57 7.07
C ARG A 62 4.27 3.51 6.57
N ARG A 63 4.07 3.57 5.28
CA ARG A 63 3.14 4.51 4.65
C ARG A 63 2.23 3.80 3.66
N SER A 64 0.97 4.22 3.61
CA SER A 64 0.06 3.79 2.57
C SER A 64 0.32 4.51 1.24
N VAL A 65 -0.13 3.93 0.14
CA VAL A 65 -0.04 4.56 -1.19
C VAL A 65 -0.71 5.94 -1.20
N THR A 66 -1.87 6.06 -0.58
CA THR A 66 -2.61 7.34 -0.47
C THR A 66 -1.80 8.38 0.31
N GLU A 67 -1.18 7.97 1.39
CA GLU A 67 -0.38 8.85 2.23
C GLU A 67 0.86 9.36 1.49
N LEU A 68 1.53 8.49 0.73
CA LEU A 68 2.65 8.87 -0.12
C LEU A 68 2.22 9.86 -1.20
N ALA A 69 1.09 9.61 -1.85
CA ALA A 69 0.55 10.53 -2.86
C ALA A 69 0.25 11.92 -2.28
N GLY A 70 -0.34 11.97 -1.08
CA GLY A 70 -0.62 13.21 -0.38
C GLY A 70 0.66 13.97 0.00
N ARG A 71 1.66 13.29 0.52
CA ARG A 71 2.93 13.92 0.92
C ARG A 71 3.77 14.42 -0.25
N LEU A 72 3.80 13.66 -1.32
CA LEU A 72 4.49 14.05 -2.55
C LEU A 72 3.72 15.05 -3.40
N SER A 73 2.45 15.30 -3.06
CA SER A 73 1.54 16.12 -3.88
C SER A 73 1.52 15.64 -5.34
N ARG A 74 1.47 14.33 -5.54
CA ARG A 74 1.45 13.69 -6.85
C ARG A 74 0.20 12.85 -7.04
N PRO A 75 -0.27 12.68 -8.28
CA PRO A 75 -1.39 11.80 -8.57
C PRO A 75 -1.13 10.38 -8.10
N VAL A 76 -2.14 9.74 -7.54
CA VAL A 76 -2.04 8.36 -7.02
C VAL A 76 -1.54 7.37 -8.08
N THR A 77 -1.99 7.52 -9.33
CA THR A 77 -1.55 6.67 -10.43
C THR A 77 -0.05 6.77 -10.68
N ALA A 78 0.52 7.98 -10.64
CA ALA A 78 1.95 8.19 -10.78
C ALA A 78 2.71 7.54 -9.61
N VAL A 79 2.24 7.73 -8.39
CA VAL A 79 2.86 7.12 -7.20
C VAL A 79 2.81 5.58 -7.28
N LYS A 80 1.70 5.00 -7.72
CA LYS A 80 1.60 3.54 -7.93
C LYS A 80 2.63 3.03 -8.96
N ILE A 81 2.89 3.78 -10.01
CA ILE A 81 3.89 3.42 -11.02
C ILE A 81 5.30 3.46 -10.42
N LEU A 82 5.64 4.52 -9.68
CA LEU A 82 6.93 4.64 -9.00
C LEU A 82 7.13 3.56 -7.94
N VAL A 83 6.10 3.30 -7.15
CA VAL A 83 6.12 2.22 -6.15
C VAL A 83 6.31 0.86 -6.82
N SER A 84 5.67 0.61 -7.96
CA SER A 84 5.87 -0.63 -8.72
C SER A 84 7.32 -0.82 -9.13
N ASP A 85 8.00 0.23 -9.58
CA ASP A 85 9.43 0.17 -9.91
C ASP A 85 10.29 -0.12 -8.68
N LEU A 86 9.96 0.45 -7.54
CA LEU A 86 10.68 0.21 -6.28
C LEU A 86 10.42 -1.19 -5.72
N LEU A 87 9.22 -1.74 -5.93
CA LEU A 87 8.92 -3.14 -5.59
C LEU A 87 9.71 -4.11 -6.49
N ASP A 88 9.80 -3.83 -7.80
CA ASP A 88 10.61 -4.62 -8.72
C ASP A 88 12.10 -4.60 -8.35
N ALA A 89 12.59 -3.48 -7.85
CA ALA A 89 13.95 -3.33 -7.34
C ALA A 89 14.15 -3.88 -5.91
N HIS A 90 13.11 -4.43 -5.29
CA HIS A 90 13.09 -4.85 -3.88
C HIS A 90 13.49 -3.76 -2.88
N ALA A 91 13.43 -2.50 -3.30
CA ALA A 91 13.68 -1.35 -2.43
C ALA A 91 12.50 -1.04 -1.51
N LEU A 92 11.30 -1.43 -1.92
CA LEU A 92 10.09 -1.44 -1.11
C LEU A 92 9.54 -2.86 -1.03
N VAL A 93 8.82 -3.14 0.04
CA VAL A 93 8.03 -4.35 0.23
C VAL A 93 6.63 -3.96 0.67
N VAL A 94 5.66 -4.77 0.27
CA VAL A 94 4.29 -4.61 0.78
C VAL A 94 4.30 -5.14 2.22
N SER A 95 4.06 -4.23 3.16
CA SER A 95 3.83 -4.64 4.54
C SER A 95 2.39 -5.12 4.63
N PHE A 96 2.23 -6.42 4.71
CA PHE A 96 0.97 -6.94 5.23
C PHE A 96 0.92 -6.47 6.69
N THR A 97 -0.03 -5.64 7.02
CA THR A 97 -0.34 -5.36 8.41
C THR A 97 -0.86 -6.67 8.98
N ASP A 98 0.05 -7.49 9.39
CA ASP A 98 -0.26 -8.66 10.16
C ASP A 98 -0.80 -8.19 11.50
N ALA A 99 -2.12 -7.97 11.54
CA ALA A 99 -2.83 -8.02 12.81
C ALA A 99 -2.57 -9.38 13.50
N TYR A 100 -1.98 -10.31 12.76
CA TYR A 100 -1.61 -11.64 13.19
C TYR A 100 -0.11 -11.81 13.50
N ASP A 101 0.79 -10.99 12.90
CA ASP A 101 2.24 -11.05 13.14
C ASP A 101 2.72 -10.18 14.31
N SER A 102 1.86 -9.35 14.86
CA SER A 102 2.20 -8.57 16.07
C SER A 102 2.21 -9.39 17.35
N CYS A 103 1.76 -10.62 17.28
CA CYS A 103 2.09 -11.63 18.26
C CYS A 103 3.38 -12.29 17.78
N GLY A 104 4.55 -11.82 18.20
CA GLY A 104 5.86 -12.41 17.91
C GLY A 104 5.93 -13.90 18.25
N THR A 105 5.22 -14.66 17.48
CA THR A 105 4.90 -16.04 17.73
C THR A 105 5.70 -16.90 16.79
N GLU A 106 6.55 -17.67 17.38
CA GLU A 106 7.06 -18.91 16.85
C GLU A 106 5.97 -19.62 16.02
N PRO A 107 6.33 -20.26 14.90
CA PRO A 107 5.37 -20.95 14.03
C PRO A 107 4.50 -22.01 14.73
N ASP A 108 4.74 -22.23 16.02
CA ASP A 108 4.04 -23.20 16.84
C ASP A 108 2.82 -22.64 17.60
N GLU A 109 2.60 -21.32 17.57
CA GLU A 109 1.45 -20.70 18.23
C GLU A 109 0.27 -20.42 17.28
N ARG A 110 -0.07 -21.41 16.49
CA ARG A 110 -1.39 -21.40 15.85
C ARG A 110 -2.46 -21.47 16.93
N PRO A 111 -3.54 -20.65 16.83
CA PRO A 111 -4.61 -20.70 17.80
C PRO A 111 -5.09 -22.14 17.96
N THR A 112 -5.07 -22.61 19.18
CA THR A 112 -5.49 -23.99 19.49
C THR A 112 -6.96 -24.16 19.17
N ILE A 113 -7.35 -25.40 18.81
CA ILE A 113 -8.77 -25.75 18.55
C ILE A 113 -9.65 -25.37 19.74
N HIS A 114 -9.13 -25.48 20.96
CA HIS A 114 -9.84 -25.09 22.19
C HIS A 114 -10.13 -23.57 22.22
N LEU A 115 -9.15 -22.74 21.83
CA LEU A 115 -9.32 -21.29 21.75
C LEU A 115 -10.34 -20.89 20.68
N LEU A 116 -10.26 -21.53 19.51
CA LEU A 116 -11.23 -21.29 18.41
C LEU A 116 -12.65 -21.74 18.81
N ALA A 117 -12.78 -22.87 19.51
CA ALA A 117 -14.07 -23.34 20.02
C ALA A 117 -14.63 -22.38 21.09
N ALA A 118 -13.82 -21.89 22.00
CA ALA A 118 -14.21 -20.92 23.00
C ALA A 118 -14.66 -19.60 22.37
N LEU A 119 -13.92 -19.10 21.36
CA LEU A 119 -14.28 -17.91 20.61
C LEU A 119 -15.61 -18.11 19.85
N SER A 120 -15.77 -19.23 19.17
CA SER A 120 -17.01 -19.59 18.46
C SER A 120 -18.21 -19.64 19.41
N ALA A 121 -18.04 -20.25 20.58
CA ALA A 121 -19.09 -20.32 21.60
C ALA A 121 -19.43 -18.92 22.15
N GLY A 122 -18.43 -18.08 22.38
CA GLY A 122 -18.62 -16.70 22.82
C GLY A 122 -19.36 -15.85 21.79
N LEU A 123 -19.02 -15.98 20.52
CA LEU A 123 -19.68 -15.28 19.40
C LEU A 123 -21.14 -15.73 19.24
N LYS A 124 -21.42 -17.02 19.32
CA LYS A 124 -22.79 -17.56 19.28
C LYS A 124 -23.64 -17.08 20.44
N ARG A 125 -23.04 -16.91 21.63
CA ARG A 125 -23.75 -16.37 22.79
C ARG A 125 -24.10 -14.91 22.61
N LYS A 126 -23.19 -14.11 22.03
CA LYS A 126 -23.41 -12.68 21.81
C LYS A 126 -24.34 -12.41 20.64
N TRP A 127 -24.27 -13.20 19.59
CA TRP A 127 -25.06 -13.08 18.38
C TRP A 127 -25.69 -14.42 17.98
N PRO A 128 -26.77 -14.84 18.65
CA PRO A 128 -27.39 -16.14 18.40
C PRO A 128 -27.94 -16.30 16.98
N ASN A 129 -28.23 -15.21 16.31
CA ASN A 129 -28.81 -15.21 14.96
C ASN A 129 -27.75 -15.04 13.82
N ALA A 130 -26.47 -15.01 14.13
CA ALA A 130 -25.40 -14.83 13.15
C ALA A 130 -25.23 -16.04 12.20
N THR A 131 -25.85 -17.17 12.50
CA THR A 131 -25.81 -18.39 11.68
C THR A 131 -26.79 -18.39 10.51
N ASN A 132 -27.65 -17.38 10.40
CA ASN A 132 -28.69 -17.29 9.37
C ASN A 132 -28.28 -16.42 8.16
N TYR A 133 -27.01 -16.35 7.84
CA TYR A 133 -26.66 -15.83 6.52
C TYR A 133 -27.01 -16.89 5.47
N PRO A 134 -27.83 -16.53 4.47
CA PRO A 134 -28.07 -17.45 3.36
C PRO A 134 -26.72 -17.74 2.71
N GLN A 135 -26.31 -19.00 2.73
CA GLN A 135 -25.13 -19.39 2.00
C GLN A 135 -25.36 -19.05 0.53
N ALA A 136 -24.54 -18.15 -0.01
CA ALA A 136 -24.53 -17.88 -1.42
C ALA A 136 -24.20 -19.18 -2.15
N ARG A 137 -25.16 -19.64 -2.91
CA ARG A 137 -24.99 -20.78 -3.83
C ARG A 137 -24.25 -20.32 -5.07
#